data_c8a41b3a93e4d9000f0d2a2a60d54eda
#
_entry.id   c8a41b3a93e4d9000f0d2a2a60d54eda
#
_cell.length_a   1.000
_cell.length_b   1.000
_cell.length_c   1.000
_cell.angle_alpha   90.00
_cell.angle_beta   90.00
_cell.angle_gamma   90.00
#
_symmetry.space_group_name_H-M   'P 1'
#
loop_
_entity.id
_entity.type
_entity.pdbx_description
1 polymer ?
#
loop_
_entity_poly.entity_id
_entity_poly.type
_entity_poly.pdbx_seq_one_letter_code
_entity_poly.pdbx_strand_id
1 'polypeptide(L)'
;MGQNGLSVENFKKRDKVVLDLMNNSVEEEHRMNENQKISMGKKIAYGCGAGGGNVMSTLLASFLLSYYTDTAGIAAAAVGTMFVICRLLDGVTDFAMGGIVDKTNTKIGKARPWLIICAPLMVIGIILILSVPQGWSQAGKLVYAYITYIFLNCIVYTIFGIAHTALLARMTRDFKDRNTTSTVSSIINNLAG
;
A
#
# COMPACT_ATOMS: atom_id res chain seq x y z
N MET A 1 59.06 -30.40 -29.83
CA MET A 1 57.84 -29.70 -30.35
C MET A 1 56.57 -30.30 -29.79
N GLY A 2 56.30 -30.28 -28.50
CA GLY A 2 55.15 -30.99 -27.93
C GLY A 2 54.47 -30.32 -26.74
N GLN A 3 54.97 -29.18 -26.22
CA GLN A 3 54.41 -28.56 -25.03
C GLN A 3 53.35 -27.48 -25.27
N ASN A 4 53.28 -26.89 -26.43
CA ASN A 4 52.32 -25.78 -26.72
C ASN A 4 50.89 -26.25 -27.04
N GLY A 5 50.71 -27.53 -27.48
CA GLY A 5 49.38 -28.07 -27.77
C GLY A 5 48.54 -28.37 -26.55
N LEU A 6 49.12 -28.88 -25.50
CA LEU A 6 48.47 -29.19 -24.22
C LEU A 6 47.99 -27.94 -23.45
N SER A 7 48.68 -26.83 -23.63
CA SER A 7 48.33 -25.54 -22.97
C SER A 7 47.07 -24.91 -23.61
N VAL A 8 46.95 -24.95 -24.96
CA VAL A 8 45.82 -24.38 -25.67
C VAL A 8 44.54 -25.21 -25.49
N GLU A 9 44.68 -26.54 -25.40
CA GLU A 9 43.54 -27.45 -25.20
C GLU A 9 42.97 -27.31 -23.77
N ASN A 10 43.84 -27.19 -22.79
CA ASN A 10 43.42 -26.92 -21.42
C ASN A 10 42.79 -25.52 -21.22
N PHE A 11 43.23 -24.55 -22.00
CA PHE A 11 42.61 -23.21 -22.02
C PHE A 11 41.20 -23.26 -22.57
N LYS A 12 41.01 -23.88 -23.75
CA LYS A 12 39.67 -24.07 -24.36
C LYS A 12 38.73 -24.87 -23.47
N LYS A 13 39.24 -25.88 -22.78
CA LYS A 13 38.41 -26.70 -21.86
C LYS A 13 37.96 -25.88 -20.63
N ARG A 14 38.82 -25.00 -20.09
CA ARG A 14 38.42 -24.11 -19.00
C ARG A 14 37.39 -23.08 -19.44
N ASP A 15 37.58 -22.44 -20.60
CA ASP A 15 36.62 -21.47 -21.11
C ASP A 15 35.26 -22.11 -21.37
N LYS A 16 35.22 -23.35 -21.88
CA LYS A 16 33.97 -24.09 -22.04
C LYS A 16 33.28 -24.39 -20.72
N VAL A 17 34.02 -24.80 -19.69
CA VAL A 17 33.47 -25.05 -18.35
C VAL A 17 32.95 -23.78 -17.72
N VAL A 18 33.67 -22.65 -17.88
CA VAL A 18 33.21 -21.33 -17.37
C VAL A 18 31.93 -20.89 -18.10
N LEU A 19 31.86 -21.09 -19.41
CA LEU A 19 30.67 -20.76 -20.20
C LEU A 19 29.45 -21.61 -19.79
N ASP A 20 29.64 -22.91 -19.59
CA ASP A 20 28.59 -23.84 -19.14
C ASP A 20 28.12 -23.50 -17.71
N LEU A 21 29.03 -23.11 -16.81
CA LEU A 21 28.67 -22.66 -15.47
C LEU A 21 27.89 -21.33 -15.50
N MET A 22 28.30 -20.39 -16.35
CA MET A 22 27.57 -19.13 -16.54
C MET A 22 26.18 -19.36 -17.13
N ASN A 23 26.06 -20.22 -18.13
CA ASN A 23 24.75 -20.55 -18.70
C ASN A 23 23.82 -21.26 -17.69
N ASN A 24 24.35 -22.20 -16.92
CA ASN A 24 23.58 -22.86 -15.87
C ASN A 24 23.14 -21.87 -14.78
N SER A 25 24.00 -20.96 -14.35
CA SER A 25 23.62 -19.94 -13.37
C SER A 25 22.55 -18.98 -13.89
N VAL A 26 22.61 -18.61 -15.19
CA VAL A 26 21.58 -17.79 -15.84
C VAL A 26 20.25 -18.55 -15.99
N GLU A 27 20.30 -19.84 -16.31
CA GLU A 27 19.10 -20.68 -16.38
C GLU A 27 18.46 -20.90 -15.02
N GLU A 28 19.26 -21.12 -13.98
CA GLU A 28 18.75 -21.23 -12.59
C GLU A 28 18.14 -19.92 -12.12
N GLU A 29 18.75 -18.77 -12.40
CA GLU A 29 18.20 -17.48 -12.11
C GLU A 29 16.89 -17.22 -12.87
N HIS A 30 16.82 -17.65 -14.13
CA HIS A 30 15.60 -17.55 -14.94
C HIS A 30 14.47 -18.45 -14.41
N ARG A 31 14.79 -19.68 -13.97
CA ARG A 31 13.82 -20.61 -13.35
C ARG A 31 13.35 -20.12 -11.98
N MET A 32 14.25 -19.56 -11.17
CA MET A 32 13.88 -18.95 -9.89
C MET A 32 12.96 -17.74 -10.07
N ASN A 33 13.23 -16.92 -11.07
CA ASN A 33 12.37 -15.77 -11.42
C ASN A 33 11.01 -16.20 -11.98
N GLU A 34 10.97 -17.27 -12.74
CA GLU A 34 9.71 -17.81 -13.31
C GLU A 34 8.79 -18.41 -12.24
N ASN A 35 9.36 -19.06 -11.23
CA ASN A 35 8.62 -19.59 -10.07
C ASN A 35 8.15 -18.49 -9.10
N GLN A 36 8.65 -17.27 -9.20
CA GLN A 36 8.27 -16.12 -8.37
C GLN A 36 7.21 -15.21 -9.02
N LYS A 37 6.76 -15.50 -10.25
CA LYS A 37 5.74 -14.68 -10.94
C LYS A 37 4.42 -14.68 -10.14
N ILE A 38 3.94 -13.49 -9.85
CA ILE A 38 2.63 -13.32 -9.19
C ILE A 38 1.52 -13.70 -10.18
N SER A 39 0.65 -14.62 -9.78
CA SER A 39 -0.55 -14.94 -10.56
C SER A 39 -1.41 -13.69 -10.79
N MET A 40 -2.01 -13.57 -11.99
CA MET A 40 -2.87 -12.44 -12.37
C MET A 40 -4.00 -12.21 -11.36
N GLY A 41 -4.60 -13.27 -10.82
CA GLY A 41 -5.62 -13.17 -9.79
C GLY A 41 -5.14 -12.46 -8.51
N LYS A 42 -3.89 -12.68 -8.10
CA LYS A 42 -3.29 -11.97 -6.97
C LYS A 42 -3.02 -10.50 -7.28
N LYS A 43 -2.65 -10.16 -8.53
CA LYS A 43 -2.45 -8.78 -8.99
C LYS A 43 -3.76 -8.01 -8.98
N ILE A 44 -4.84 -8.62 -9.45
CA ILE A 44 -6.18 -8.05 -9.44
C ILE A 44 -6.67 -7.86 -7.99
N ALA A 45 -6.53 -8.88 -7.14
CA ALA A 45 -6.91 -8.78 -5.73
C ALA A 45 -6.18 -7.65 -4.99
N TYR A 46 -4.88 -7.47 -5.27
CA TYR A 46 -4.11 -6.34 -4.76
C TYR A 46 -4.66 -5.01 -5.28
N GLY A 47 -4.96 -4.92 -6.58
CA GLY A 47 -5.56 -3.73 -7.20
C GLY A 47 -6.94 -3.39 -6.63
N CYS A 48 -7.80 -4.38 -6.36
CA CYS A 48 -9.10 -4.17 -5.71
C CYS A 48 -8.96 -3.57 -4.31
N GLY A 49 -7.92 -3.96 -3.57
CA GLY A 49 -7.62 -3.34 -2.28
C GLY A 49 -7.30 -1.84 -2.43
N ALA A 50 -6.47 -1.47 -3.40
CA ALA A 50 -6.17 -0.07 -3.72
C ALA A 50 -7.43 0.70 -4.16
N GLY A 51 -8.22 0.12 -5.06
CA GLY A 51 -9.48 0.70 -5.54
C GLY A 51 -10.47 0.97 -4.41
N GLY A 52 -10.65 0.03 -3.49
CA GLY A 52 -11.49 0.21 -2.31
C GLY A 52 -11.06 1.37 -1.42
N GLY A 53 -9.74 1.52 -1.20
CA GLY A 53 -9.19 2.68 -0.49
C GLY A 53 -9.44 4.00 -1.23
N ASN A 54 -9.33 4.00 -2.56
CA ASN A 54 -9.56 5.18 -3.37
C ASN A 54 -11.04 5.61 -3.37
N VAL A 55 -11.99 4.69 -3.52
CA VAL A 55 -13.44 4.98 -3.39
C VAL A 55 -13.73 5.68 -2.08
N MET A 56 -13.20 5.16 -0.97
CA MET A 56 -13.37 5.79 0.33
C MET A 56 -12.79 7.20 0.38
N SER A 57 -11.57 7.40 -0.11
CA SER A 57 -10.91 8.71 -0.14
C SER A 57 -11.69 9.72 -0.99
N THR A 58 -12.18 9.31 -2.16
CA THR A 58 -12.95 10.15 -3.09
C THR A 58 -14.30 10.53 -2.49
N LEU A 59 -15.00 9.58 -1.84
CA LEU A 59 -16.26 9.86 -1.14
C LEU A 59 -16.06 10.89 -0.02
N LEU A 60 -15.02 10.71 0.81
CA LEU A 60 -14.72 11.65 1.87
C LEU A 60 -14.35 13.03 1.30
N ALA A 61 -13.52 13.09 0.27
CA ALA A 61 -13.11 14.36 -0.33
C ALA A 61 -14.28 15.11 -0.97
N SER A 62 -15.22 14.39 -1.61
CA SER A 62 -16.33 15.01 -2.37
C SER A 62 -17.53 15.38 -1.50
N PHE A 63 -17.87 14.55 -0.53
CA PHE A 63 -19.14 14.68 0.20
C PHE A 63 -19.00 15.16 1.64
N LEU A 64 -17.83 15.01 2.26
CA LEU A 64 -17.69 15.29 3.68
C LEU A 64 -17.87 16.78 4.02
N LEU A 65 -17.36 17.66 3.15
CA LEU A 65 -17.53 19.11 3.35
C LEU A 65 -19.01 19.48 3.33
N SER A 66 -19.75 19.05 2.30
CA SER A 66 -21.19 19.30 2.20
C SER A 66 -21.98 18.69 3.37
N TYR A 67 -21.63 17.47 3.77
CA TYR A 67 -22.27 16.84 4.92
C TYR A 67 -22.07 17.63 6.22
N TYR A 68 -20.85 18.08 6.48
CA TYR A 68 -20.57 18.86 7.70
C TYR A 68 -21.18 20.25 7.69
N THR A 69 -21.25 20.91 6.51
CA THR A 69 -21.85 22.25 6.39
C THR A 69 -23.36 22.20 6.33
N ASP A 70 -23.94 21.37 5.46
CA ASP A 70 -25.36 21.40 5.15
C ASP A 70 -26.19 20.57 6.13
N THR A 71 -25.65 19.41 6.56
CA THR A 71 -26.38 18.47 7.44
C THR A 71 -26.02 18.70 8.92
N ALA A 72 -24.72 18.74 9.25
CA ALA A 72 -24.28 18.92 10.64
C ALA A 72 -24.34 20.42 11.08
N GLY A 73 -24.39 21.36 10.12
CA GLY A 73 -24.45 22.80 10.39
C GLY A 73 -23.15 23.37 10.96
N ILE A 74 -22.00 22.76 10.63
CA ILE A 74 -20.69 23.24 11.07
C ILE A 74 -20.18 24.29 10.07
N ALA A 75 -19.61 25.40 10.54
CA ALA A 75 -19.11 26.44 9.65
C ALA A 75 -18.03 25.92 8.71
N ALA A 76 -18.15 26.20 7.40
CA ALA A 76 -17.22 25.73 6.37
C ALA A 76 -15.75 26.10 6.66
N ALA A 77 -15.51 27.28 7.24
CA ALA A 77 -14.16 27.70 7.66
C ALA A 77 -13.56 26.77 8.73
N ALA A 78 -14.38 26.30 9.69
CA ALA A 78 -13.93 25.37 10.73
C ALA A 78 -13.61 23.98 10.14
N VAL A 79 -14.41 23.52 9.18
CA VAL A 79 -14.15 22.25 8.45
C VAL A 79 -12.87 22.36 7.60
N GLY A 80 -12.68 23.50 6.91
CA GLY A 80 -11.45 23.76 6.16
C GLY A 80 -10.20 23.76 7.05
N THR A 81 -10.28 24.39 8.22
CA THR A 81 -9.18 24.37 9.21
C THR A 81 -8.88 22.94 9.69
N MET A 82 -9.92 22.13 9.92
CA MET A 82 -9.79 20.72 10.27
C MET A 82 -8.99 19.96 9.21
N PHE A 83 -9.30 20.12 7.93
CA PHE A 83 -8.59 19.44 6.85
C PHE A 83 -7.10 19.84 6.81
N VAL A 84 -6.79 21.12 7.00
CA VAL A 84 -5.40 21.59 7.04
C VAL A 84 -4.62 20.98 8.20
N ILE A 85 -5.21 21.00 9.41
CA ILE A 85 -4.57 20.43 10.60
C ILE A 85 -4.34 18.93 10.42
N CYS A 86 -5.32 18.19 9.87
CA CYS A 86 -5.18 16.77 9.62
C CYS A 86 -4.09 16.46 8.59
N ARG A 87 -3.93 17.28 7.55
CA ARG A 87 -2.82 17.12 6.58
C ARG A 87 -1.44 17.27 7.21
N LEU A 88 -1.29 18.15 8.19
CA LEU A 88 -0.04 18.27 8.93
C LEU A 88 0.20 17.05 9.84
N LEU A 89 -0.87 16.53 10.46
CA LEU A 89 -0.80 15.32 11.27
C LEU A 89 -0.51 14.07 10.45
N ASP A 90 -1.03 13.96 9.21
CA ASP A 90 -0.77 12.84 8.31
C ASP A 90 0.74 12.59 8.14
N GLY A 91 1.54 13.62 7.92
CA GLY A 91 2.99 13.48 7.80
C GLY A 91 3.66 12.87 9.04
N VAL A 92 3.19 13.22 10.23
CA VAL A 92 3.71 12.67 11.50
C VAL A 92 3.25 11.23 11.70
N THR A 93 1.99 10.95 11.42
CA THR A 93 1.40 9.60 11.58
C THR A 93 1.95 8.63 10.56
N ASP A 94 2.21 9.05 9.31
CA ASP A 94 2.86 8.25 8.28
C ASP A 94 4.24 7.75 8.74
N PHE A 95 5.05 8.67 9.29
CA PHE A 95 6.38 8.32 9.78
C PHE A 95 6.31 7.35 10.98
N ALA A 96 5.44 7.63 11.94
CA ALA A 96 5.27 6.79 13.13
C ALA A 96 4.75 5.39 12.76
N MET A 97 3.75 5.32 11.89
CA MET A 97 3.14 4.05 11.46
C MET A 97 4.05 3.23 10.56
N GLY A 98 4.87 3.87 9.71
CA GLY A 98 5.91 3.20 8.95
C GLY A 98 6.84 2.39 9.86
N GLY A 99 7.33 3.00 10.94
CA GLY A 99 8.17 2.34 11.93
C GLY A 99 7.46 1.20 12.69
N ILE A 100 6.17 1.35 13.00
CA ILE A 100 5.37 0.32 13.68
C ILE A 100 5.13 -0.89 12.77
N VAL A 101 4.74 -0.66 11.52
CA VAL A 101 4.51 -1.74 10.53
C VAL A 101 5.81 -2.51 10.24
N ASP A 102 6.95 -1.82 10.15
CA ASP A 102 8.24 -2.48 9.92
C ASP A 102 8.69 -3.33 11.09
N LYS A 103 8.42 -2.91 12.32
CA LYS A 103 8.73 -3.67 13.54
C LYS A 103 7.77 -4.83 13.79
N THR A 104 6.59 -4.82 13.18
CA THR A 104 5.59 -5.86 13.34
C THR A 104 6.10 -7.18 12.77
N ASN A 105 6.09 -8.24 13.58
CA ASN A 105 6.50 -9.58 13.16
C ASN A 105 5.45 -10.59 13.61
N THR A 106 4.56 -11.00 12.70
CA THR A 106 3.49 -11.95 12.99
C THR A 106 3.61 -13.20 12.12
N LYS A 107 2.96 -14.30 12.55
CA LYS A 107 2.91 -15.57 11.80
C LYS A 107 2.30 -15.42 10.40
N ILE A 108 1.45 -14.40 10.18
CA ILE A 108 0.75 -14.14 8.90
C ILE A 108 1.54 -13.18 8.01
N GLY A 109 2.65 -12.64 8.53
CA GLY A 109 3.49 -11.63 7.87
C GLY A 109 3.36 -10.25 8.54
N LYS A 110 4.10 -9.26 8.03
CA LYS A 110 4.16 -7.92 8.67
C LYS A 110 3.01 -7.00 8.25
N ALA A 111 2.57 -7.05 6.99
CA ALA A 111 1.56 -6.14 6.43
C ALA A 111 0.12 -6.69 6.51
N ARG A 112 -0.05 -8.01 6.34
CA ARG A 112 -1.38 -8.64 6.28
C ARG A 112 -2.26 -8.42 7.51
N PRO A 113 -1.76 -8.54 8.76
CA PRO A 113 -2.61 -8.34 9.94
C PRO A 113 -3.16 -6.92 10.00
N TRP A 114 -2.38 -5.92 9.59
CA TRP A 114 -2.83 -4.53 9.55
C TRP A 114 -3.96 -4.31 8.54
N LEU A 115 -3.89 -4.92 7.35
CA LEU A 115 -4.97 -4.84 6.36
C LEU A 115 -6.26 -5.48 6.85
N ILE A 116 -6.19 -6.62 7.54
CA ILE A 116 -7.36 -7.31 8.11
C ILE A 116 -8.01 -6.48 9.21
N ILE A 117 -7.21 -5.80 10.03
CA ILE A 117 -7.72 -4.92 11.10
C ILE A 117 -8.28 -3.62 10.53
N CYS A 118 -7.64 -3.03 9.51
CA CYS A 118 -8.09 -1.78 8.90
C CYS A 118 -9.44 -1.91 8.21
N ALA A 119 -9.76 -3.06 7.59
CA ALA A 119 -11.00 -3.22 6.85
C ALA A 119 -12.26 -2.95 7.73
N PRO A 120 -12.48 -3.59 8.88
CA PRO A 120 -13.61 -3.27 9.75
C PRO A 120 -13.50 -1.87 10.38
N LEU A 121 -12.29 -1.40 10.69
CA LEU A 121 -12.10 -0.06 11.26
C LEU A 121 -12.47 1.05 10.27
N MET A 122 -12.23 0.86 8.96
CA MET A 122 -12.69 1.77 7.92
C MET A 122 -14.21 1.89 7.89
N VAL A 123 -14.92 0.77 7.94
CA VAL A 123 -16.39 0.76 7.96
C VAL A 123 -16.92 1.49 9.20
N ILE A 124 -16.39 1.16 10.37
CA ILE A 124 -16.77 1.82 11.63
C ILE A 124 -16.45 3.32 11.55
N GLY A 125 -15.29 3.70 11.04
CA GLY A 125 -14.88 5.10 10.89
C GLY A 125 -15.79 5.90 9.98
N ILE A 126 -16.24 5.33 8.84
CA ILE A 126 -17.21 5.98 7.94
C ILE A 126 -18.55 6.19 8.65
N ILE A 127 -19.05 5.18 9.37
CA ILE A 127 -20.29 5.30 10.14
C ILE A 127 -20.16 6.40 11.19
N LEU A 128 -19.06 6.45 11.92
CA LEU A 128 -18.83 7.48 12.93
C LEU A 128 -18.78 8.90 12.33
N ILE A 129 -18.05 9.08 11.23
CA ILE A 129 -17.94 10.39 10.54
C ILE A 129 -19.32 10.91 10.12
N LEU A 130 -20.20 10.03 9.62
CA LEU A 130 -21.53 10.38 9.14
C LEU A 130 -22.59 10.41 10.25
N SER A 131 -22.23 10.10 11.49
CA SER A 131 -23.15 10.03 12.64
C SER A 131 -22.99 11.20 13.61
N VAL A 132 -22.85 12.44 13.09
CA VAL A 132 -22.71 13.63 13.96
C VAL A 132 -24.00 13.86 14.75
N PRO A 133 -23.96 13.90 16.10
CA PRO A 133 -25.15 14.09 16.92
C PRO A 133 -25.76 15.51 16.73
N GLN A 134 -26.99 15.56 16.21
CA GLN A 134 -27.63 16.85 15.86
C GLN A 134 -28.00 17.70 17.07
N GLY A 135 -28.27 17.07 18.23
CA GLY A 135 -28.63 17.76 19.47
C GLY A 135 -27.48 18.42 20.24
N TRP A 136 -26.23 18.27 19.75
CA TRP A 136 -25.07 18.84 20.43
C TRP A 136 -24.86 20.31 20.10
N SER A 137 -24.14 21.03 20.98
CA SER A 137 -23.70 22.40 20.69
C SER A 137 -22.74 22.43 19.50
N GLN A 138 -22.60 23.57 18.84
CA GLN A 138 -21.68 23.75 17.71
C GLN A 138 -20.25 23.33 18.04
N ALA A 139 -19.77 23.68 19.24
CA ALA A 139 -18.45 23.25 19.71
C ALA A 139 -18.37 21.73 19.88
N GLY A 140 -19.41 21.09 20.40
CA GLY A 140 -19.46 19.63 20.57
C GLY A 140 -19.44 18.87 19.23
N LYS A 141 -20.22 19.37 18.25
CA LYS A 141 -20.22 18.82 16.87
C LYS A 141 -18.84 18.94 16.22
N LEU A 142 -18.19 20.10 16.40
CA LEU A 142 -16.86 20.33 15.84
C LEU A 142 -15.80 19.38 16.47
N VAL A 143 -15.78 19.25 17.77
CA VAL A 143 -14.86 18.33 18.46
C VAL A 143 -15.11 16.89 18.02
N TYR A 144 -16.36 16.48 17.91
CA TYR A 144 -16.70 15.14 17.39
C TYR A 144 -16.20 14.92 15.97
N ALA A 145 -16.40 15.90 15.07
CA ALA A 145 -15.93 15.86 13.71
C ALA A 145 -14.40 15.73 13.63
N TYR A 146 -13.67 16.50 14.44
CA TYR A 146 -12.20 16.40 14.51
C TYR A 146 -11.74 15.02 14.97
N ILE A 147 -12.31 14.48 16.04
CA ILE A 147 -11.90 13.17 16.59
C ILE A 147 -12.17 12.05 15.59
N THR A 148 -13.36 12.02 15.00
CA THR A 148 -13.74 10.96 14.05
C THR A 148 -12.97 11.05 12.74
N TYR A 149 -12.70 12.27 12.26
CA TYR A 149 -11.91 12.47 11.04
C TYR A 149 -10.44 12.11 11.25
N ILE A 150 -9.81 12.52 12.35
CA ILE A 150 -8.43 12.14 12.70
C ILE A 150 -8.34 10.62 12.84
N PHE A 151 -9.28 9.99 13.54
CA PHE A 151 -9.31 8.55 13.70
C PHE A 151 -9.34 7.83 12.35
N LEU A 152 -10.26 8.20 11.45
CA LEU A 152 -10.41 7.51 10.18
C LEU A 152 -9.27 7.85 9.21
N ASN A 153 -8.97 9.12 9.00
CA ASN A 153 -8.02 9.57 7.97
C ASN A 153 -6.58 9.44 8.43
N CYS A 154 -6.22 10.04 9.58
CA CYS A 154 -4.83 10.07 10.04
C CYS A 154 -4.35 8.74 10.65
N ILE A 155 -5.26 7.90 11.17
CA ILE A 155 -4.86 6.62 11.78
C ILE A 155 -5.18 5.46 10.85
N VAL A 156 -6.47 5.20 10.60
CA VAL A 156 -6.89 3.97 9.90
C VAL A 156 -6.44 3.96 8.44
N TYR A 157 -6.64 5.07 7.73
CA TYR A 157 -6.28 5.18 6.31
C TYR A 157 -4.76 5.20 6.10
N THR A 158 -4.01 5.86 6.99
CA THR A 158 -2.53 5.83 6.99
C THR A 158 -2.00 4.41 7.19
N ILE A 159 -2.50 3.67 8.19
CA ILE A 159 -2.11 2.26 8.41
C ILE A 159 -2.40 1.43 7.17
N PHE A 160 -3.58 1.58 6.57
CA PHE A 160 -3.97 0.87 5.37
C PHE A 160 -3.01 1.16 4.21
N GLY A 161 -2.71 2.43 3.93
CA GLY A 161 -1.82 2.85 2.83
C GLY A 161 -0.41 2.27 2.97
N ILE A 162 0.18 2.38 4.17
CA ILE A 162 1.52 1.85 4.45
C ILE A 162 1.53 0.32 4.36
N ALA A 163 0.55 -0.36 4.97
CA ALA A 163 0.47 -1.82 4.93
C ALA A 163 0.23 -2.34 3.52
N HIS A 164 -0.60 -1.66 2.71
CA HIS A 164 -0.86 -2.01 1.32
C HIS A 164 0.40 -1.89 0.46
N THR A 165 1.14 -0.80 0.59
CA THR A 165 2.41 -0.58 -0.13
C THR A 165 3.49 -1.58 0.31
N ALA A 166 3.60 -1.85 1.61
CA ALA A 166 4.52 -2.84 2.16
C ALA A 166 4.18 -4.28 1.71
N LEU A 167 2.91 -4.57 1.44
CA LEU A 167 2.49 -5.86 0.90
C LEU A 167 3.05 -6.08 -0.51
N LEU A 168 2.98 -5.08 -1.39
CA LEU A 168 3.52 -5.17 -2.76
C LEU A 168 5.01 -5.49 -2.76
N ALA A 169 5.78 -4.79 -1.92
CA ALA A 169 7.22 -5.00 -1.80
C ALA A 169 7.61 -6.43 -1.35
N ARG A 170 6.68 -7.16 -0.72
CA ARG A 170 6.86 -8.52 -0.21
C ARG A 170 6.28 -9.61 -1.11
N MET A 171 5.39 -9.23 -2.03
CA MET A 171 4.76 -10.18 -2.96
C MET A 171 5.73 -10.67 -4.02
N THR A 172 6.67 -9.83 -4.46
CA THR A 172 7.67 -10.19 -5.46
C THR A 172 8.97 -9.39 -5.29
N ARG A 173 10.08 -10.04 -5.58
CA ARG A 173 11.40 -9.42 -5.73
C ARG A 173 11.71 -9.04 -7.17
N ASP A 174 10.98 -9.61 -8.12
CA ASP A 174 11.14 -9.29 -9.55
C ASP A 174 10.57 -7.90 -9.84
N PHE A 175 11.44 -7.04 -10.36
CA PHE A 175 11.09 -5.66 -10.74
C PHE A 175 9.98 -5.60 -11.80
N LYS A 176 10.01 -6.50 -12.77
CA LYS A 176 9.05 -6.57 -13.89
C LYS A 176 7.64 -6.92 -13.40
N ASP A 177 7.55 -7.89 -12.50
CA ASP A 177 6.30 -8.33 -11.88
C ASP A 177 5.74 -7.29 -10.92
N ARG A 178 6.62 -6.62 -10.16
CA ARG A 178 6.26 -5.51 -9.29
C ARG A 178 5.67 -4.34 -10.08
N ASN A 179 6.32 -3.97 -11.18
CA ASN A 179 5.86 -2.90 -12.07
C ASN A 179 4.50 -3.25 -12.71
N THR A 180 4.33 -4.47 -13.22
CA THR A 180 3.06 -4.94 -13.77
C THR A 180 1.94 -4.92 -12.73
N THR A 181 2.22 -5.37 -11.51
CA THR A 181 1.25 -5.35 -10.40
C THR A 181 0.85 -3.93 -10.03
N SER A 182 1.81 -3.02 -9.98
CA SER A 182 1.58 -1.59 -9.74
C SER A 182 0.71 -0.96 -10.84
N THR A 183 0.98 -1.30 -12.11
CA THR A 183 0.19 -0.81 -13.26
C THR A 183 -1.25 -1.31 -13.21
N VAL A 184 -1.47 -2.61 -12.97
CA VAL A 184 -2.81 -3.19 -12.81
C VAL A 184 -3.54 -2.52 -11.64
N SER A 185 -2.85 -2.32 -10.53
CA SER A 185 -3.40 -1.63 -9.36
C SER A 185 -3.81 -0.19 -9.68
N SER A 186 -2.96 0.55 -10.41
CA SER A 186 -3.25 1.93 -10.83
C SER A 186 -4.45 2.02 -11.77
N ILE A 187 -4.60 1.07 -12.70
CA ILE A 187 -5.77 1.02 -13.59
C ILE A 187 -7.04 0.82 -12.77
N ILE A 188 -7.06 -0.17 -11.87
CA ILE A 188 -8.23 -0.46 -11.04
C ILE A 188 -8.53 0.73 -10.11
N ASN A 189 -7.50 1.35 -9.55
CA ASN A 189 -7.62 2.52 -8.69
C ASN A 189 -8.27 3.70 -9.41
N ASN A 190 -7.87 3.98 -10.66
CA ASN A 190 -8.43 5.05 -11.47
C ASN A 190 -9.85 4.76 -11.99
N LEU A 191 -10.21 3.48 -12.18
CA LEU A 191 -11.57 3.09 -12.54
C LEU A 191 -12.54 3.15 -11.35
N ALA A 192 -12.02 3.07 -10.14
CA ALA A 192 -12.80 3.05 -8.90
C ALA A 192 -13.07 4.46 -8.32
N GLY A 193 -12.31 5.49 -8.72
CA GLY A 193 -12.43 6.88 -8.22
C GLY A 193 -13.00 7.82 -9.23
#